data_f1db4c0ffc6ba529f98b9135e83a2b8f
#
_entry.id   f1db4c0ffc6ba529f98b9135e83a2b8f
#
_cell.length_a   1.000
_cell.length_b   1.000
_cell.length_c   1.000
_cell.angle_alpha   90.00
_cell.angle_beta   90.00
_cell.angle_gamma   90.00
#
_symmetry.space_group_name_H-M   'P 1'
#
loop_
_entity.id
_entity.type
_entity.pdbx_description
1 polymer ?
#
loop_
_entity_poly.entity_id
_entity_poly.type
_entity_poly.pdbx_seq_one_letter_code
_entity_poly.pdbx_strand_id
1 'polypeptide(L)' 'MTTTLEYLMTFRKCSSLDSLERVYDKLHYSIDNDTEMGSMYRAADHRRAELVSGKLFDLGKIPKTLWARVL' A
#
# COMPACT_ATOMS: atom_id res chain seq x y z
N MET A 1 1.29 -4.57 -17.34
CA MET A 1 1.55 -3.51 -16.32
C MET A 1 0.83 -3.86 -15.03
N THR A 2 1.53 -3.79 -13.90
CA THR A 2 0.94 -4.10 -12.60
C THR A 2 0.08 -2.93 -12.11
N THR A 3 -1.17 -3.20 -11.76
CA THR A 3 -2.11 -2.16 -11.32
C THR A 3 -1.97 -1.89 -9.82
N THR A 4 -2.54 -0.76 -9.36
CA THR A 4 -2.60 -0.45 -7.93
C THR A 4 -3.29 -1.57 -7.16
N LEU A 5 -4.36 -2.14 -7.70
CA LEU A 5 -5.07 -3.24 -7.04
C LEU A 5 -4.19 -4.48 -6.89
N GLU A 6 -3.40 -4.81 -7.91
CA GLU A 6 -2.49 -5.96 -7.85
C GLU A 6 -1.42 -5.75 -6.78
N TYR A 7 -0.85 -4.55 -6.68
CA TYR A 7 0.09 -4.22 -5.62
C TYR A 7 -0.57 -4.28 -4.25
N LEU A 8 -1.81 -3.78 -4.15
CA LEU A 8 -2.56 -3.86 -2.89
C LEU A 8 -2.78 -5.30 -2.45
N MET A 9 -3.13 -6.19 -3.38
CA MET A 9 -3.31 -7.61 -3.07
C MET A 9 -2.00 -8.23 -2.58
N THR A 10 -0.87 -7.80 -3.11
CA THR A 10 0.44 -8.23 -2.63
C THR A 10 0.68 -7.74 -1.19
N PHE A 11 0.41 -6.48 -0.92
CA PHE A 11 0.57 -5.92 0.43
C PHE A 11 -0.41 -6.50 1.44
N ARG A 12 -1.58 -6.95 1.00
CA ARG A 12 -2.58 -7.58 1.88
C ARG A 12 -2.11 -8.93 2.42
N LYS A 13 -1.10 -9.53 1.84
CA LYS A 13 -0.45 -10.72 2.40
C LYS A 13 0.39 -10.38 3.62
N CYS A 14 0.72 -9.11 3.81
CA CYS A 14 1.47 -8.64 4.96
C CYS A 14 0.49 -8.32 6.09
N SER A 15 0.69 -8.91 7.26
CA SER A 15 -0.18 -8.73 8.41
C SER A 15 0.34 -7.68 9.41
N SER A 16 1.50 -7.10 9.16
CA SER A 16 2.10 -6.09 10.02
C SER A 16 2.79 -5.01 9.19
N LEU A 17 3.04 -3.86 9.82
CA LEU A 17 3.78 -2.78 9.17
C LEU A 17 5.20 -3.19 8.83
N ASP A 18 5.86 -3.98 9.68
CA ASP A 18 7.21 -4.48 9.41
C ASP A 18 7.25 -5.31 8.13
N SER A 19 6.33 -6.25 7.98
CA SER A 19 6.24 -7.08 6.78
C SER A 19 5.98 -6.23 5.55
N LEU A 20 5.07 -5.26 5.67
CA LEU A 20 4.74 -4.35 4.58
C LEU A 20 5.97 -3.56 4.13
N GLU A 21 6.73 -3.00 5.08
CA GLU A 21 7.90 -2.19 4.76
C GLU A 21 8.99 -3.01 4.07
N ARG A 22 9.15 -4.29 4.44
CA ARG A 22 10.10 -5.18 3.76
C ARG A 22 9.72 -5.42 2.30
N VAL A 23 8.43 -5.68 2.05
CA VAL A 23 7.93 -5.87 0.69
C VAL A 23 8.02 -4.57 -0.09
N TYR A 24 7.68 -3.46 0.55
CA TYR A 24 7.78 -2.13 -0.03
C TYR A 24 9.22 -1.84 -0.51
N ASP A 25 10.20 -2.05 0.35
CA ASP A 25 11.60 -1.82 -0.01
C ASP A 25 12.03 -2.70 -1.20
N LYS A 26 11.64 -3.96 -1.18
CA LYS A 26 11.96 -4.89 -2.26
C LYS A 26 11.36 -4.42 -3.60
N LEU A 27 10.10 -4.01 -3.58
CA LEU A 27 9.43 -3.50 -4.78
C LEU A 27 10.03 -2.17 -5.24
N HIS A 28 10.38 -1.31 -4.29
CA HIS A 28 10.98 -0.02 -4.58
C HIS A 28 12.28 -0.17 -5.39
N TYR A 29 13.11 -1.15 -5.05
CA TYR A 29 14.33 -1.42 -5.80
C TYR A 29 14.10 -2.13 -7.13
N SER A 30 12.99 -2.85 -7.26
CA SER A 30 12.69 -3.64 -8.46
C SER A 30 11.99 -2.81 -9.55
N ILE A 31 11.25 -1.79 -9.15
CA ILE A 31 10.45 -0.99 -10.09
C ILE A 31 11.32 0.15 -10.63
N ASP A 32 11.40 0.25 -11.95
CA ASP A 32 12.16 1.31 -12.63
C ASP A 32 11.28 2.23 -13.49
N ASN A 33 9.96 2.12 -13.33
CA ASN A 33 8.96 2.88 -14.09
C ASN A 33 8.19 3.78 -13.15
N ASP A 34 8.14 5.08 -13.44
CA ASP A 34 7.48 6.06 -12.57
C ASP A 34 5.98 5.81 -12.39
N THR A 35 5.30 5.39 -13.43
CA THR A 35 3.87 5.08 -13.37
C THR A 35 3.60 3.91 -12.42
N GLU A 36 4.38 2.85 -12.54
CA GLU A 36 4.24 1.70 -11.66
C GLU A 36 4.66 2.03 -10.23
N MET A 37 5.69 2.86 -10.07
CA MET A 37 6.12 3.32 -8.75
C MET A 37 4.98 4.07 -8.04
N GLY A 38 4.27 4.95 -8.77
CA GLY A 38 3.10 5.65 -8.24
C GLY A 38 1.99 4.70 -7.82
N SER A 39 1.73 3.67 -8.62
CA SER A 39 0.73 2.65 -8.29
C SER A 39 1.11 1.87 -7.05
N MET A 40 2.39 1.50 -6.93
CA MET A 40 2.91 0.80 -5.76
C MET A 40 2.81 1.67 -4.50
N TYR A 41 3.15 2.94 -4.59
CA TYR A 41 3.03 3.88 -3.45
C TYR A 41 1.59 3.99 -2.97
N ARG A 42 0.63 4.13 -3.88
CA ARG A 42 -0.79 4.21 -3.52
C ARG A 42 -1.26 2.94 -2.81
N ALA A 43 -0.85 1.79 -3.32
CA ALA A 43 -1.20 0.51 -2.72
C ALA A 43 -0.59 0.36 -1.32
N ALA A 44 0.66 0.75 -1.15
CA ALA A 44 1.33 0.69 0.14
C ALA A 44 0.66 1.59 1.17
N ASP A 45 0.34 2.83 0.79
CA ASP A 45 -0.34 3.77 1.68
C ASP A 45 -1.73 3.27 2.05
N HIS A 46 -2.46 2.72 1.07
CA HIS A 46 -3.77 2.13 1.32
C HIS A 46 -3.68 1.01 2.36
N ARG A 47 -2.73 0.11 2.20
CA ARG A 47 -2.55 -0.99 3.15
C ARG A 47 -2.11 -0.51 4.53
N ARG A 48 -1.27 0.52 4.60
CA ARG A 48 -0.90 1.13 5.88
C ARG A 48 -2.13 1.64 6.62
N ALA A 49 -3.05 2.31 5.92
CA ALA A 49 -4.30 2.77 6.52
C ALA A 49 -5.15 1.61 7.02
N GLU A 50 -5.22 0.51 6.25
CA GLU A 50 -5.93 -0.69 6.67
C GLU A 50 -5.33 -1.27 7.96
N LEU A 51 -4.01 -1.38 8.02
CA LEU A 51 -3.32 -1.94 9.18
C LEU A 51 -3.48 -1.06 10.43
N VAL A 52 -3.40 0.26 10.26
CA VAL A 52 -3.55 1.21 11.36
C VAL A 52 -4.96 1.18 11.92
N SER A 53 -5.98 1.06 11.06
CA SER A 53 -7.39 1.08 11.48
C SER A 53 -7.91 -0.30 11.89
N GLY A 54 -7.23 -1.36 11.47
CA GLY A 54 -7.71 -2.74 11.66
C GLY A 54 -8.89 -3.10 10.77
N LYS A 55 -9.12 -2.36 9.70
CA LYS A 55 -10.24 -2.57 8.78
C LYS A 55 -9.76 -2.62 7.34
N LEU A 56 -10.52 -3.32 6.49
CA LEU A 56 -10.28 -3.35 5.05
C LEU A 56 -11.13 -2.28 4.37
N PHE A 57 -10.55 -1.62 3.37
CA PHE A 57 -11.25 -0.60 2.60
C PHE A 57 -11.08 -0.85 1.10
N ASP A 58 -12.09 -0.52 0.32
CA ASP A 58 -11.96 -0.49 -1.13
C ASP A 58 -11.04 0.68 -1.54
N LEU A 59 -10.39 0.55 -2.69
CA LEU A 59 -9.53 1.63 -3.19
C LEU A 59 -10.32 2.93 -3.32
N GLY A 60 -9.74 4.01 -2.79
CA GLY A 60 -10.38 5.32 -2.83
C GLY A 60 -11.47 5.55 -1.78
N LYS A 61 -11.69 4.59 -0.89
CA LYS A 61 -12.76 4.67 0.13
C LYS A 61 -12.23 4.88 1.55
N ILE A 62 -10.96 5.19 1.70
CA ILE A 62 -10.38 5.42 3.02
C ILE A 62 -10.80 6.81 3.52
N PRO A 63 -11.37 6.92 4.75
CA PRO A 63 -11.73 8.22 5.33
C PRO A 63 -10.51 9.14 5.47
N LYS A 64 -10.70 10.42 5.21
CA LYS A 64 -9.63 11.42 5.30
C LYS A 64 -8.98 11.47 6.67
N THR A 65 -9.75 11.19 7.73
CA THR A 65 -9.24 11.18 9.10
C THR A 65 -8.17 10.13 9.33
N LEU A 66 -8.23 9.02 8.60
CA LEU A 66 -7.22 7.97 8.71
C LEU A 66 -5.92 8.36 8.03
N TRP A 67 -5.97 9.16 6.97
CA TRP A 67 -4.76 9.61 6.29
C TRP A 67 -3.85 10.44 7.19
N ALA A 68 -4.44 11.18 8.12
CA ALA A 68 -3.66 11.95 9.09
C ALA A 68 -2.81 11.05 10.00
N ARG A 69 -3.23 9.80 10.21
CA ARG A 69 -2.48 8.83 11.02
C ARG A 69 -1.42 8.10 10.23
N VAL A 70 -1.59 8.00 8.91
CA VAL A 70 -0.69 7.26 8.03
C VAL A 70 0.44 8.15 7.55
N LEU A 71 0.13 9.38 7.27
CA LEU A 71 1.06 10.38 6.74
C LEU A 71 1.58 11.28 7.86
#